data_1a8396e85a2f6bc9cc2247a2acba1f13
#
_entry.id   1a8396e85a2f6bc9cc2247a2acba1f13
#
_cell.length_a   1.000
_cell.length_b   1.000
_cell.length_c   1.000
_cell.angle_alpha   90.00
_cell.angle_beta   90.00
_cell.angle_gamma   90.00
#
_symmetry.space_group_name_H-M   'P 1'
#
loop_
_entity.id
_entity.type
_entity.pdbx_description
1 polymer ?
#
loop_
_entity_poly.entity_id
_entity_poly.type
_entity_poly.pdbx_seq_one_letter_code
_entity_poly.pdbx_strand_id
1 'polypeptide(L)'
;MSNWPYPRIVAHRGGGKLAPENTLAAIDVGAKYGHKMIEFDAKLSKDGEIFLLHDDHLERTSNGWGVAGELNWQDLLRVDAGSWYSKAFKGEPLPLLSQVAERCREHGMMANIEIKPTTGTGPLTGKMVALAARQLWAGMTPPLLSSFEIDALEAAQQAVPELPRGLLLDEWRDDWRELTARLGCVSIHLNHKLLDKVRVMQLKDAGLRILVYTVNKPQRAAELLRWGVDCICTDAIDVIGPNFTAQ
;
A
#
# COMPACT_ATOMS: atom_id res chain seq x y z
N MET A 1 16.07 18.54 -1.91
CA MET A 1 15.59 17.19 -2.33
C MET A 1 14.84 16.61 -1.14
N SER A 2 13.59 16.16 -1.31
CA SER A 2 12.85 15.51 -0.25
C SER A 2 13.61 14.26 0.22
N ASN A 3 13.73 14.10 1.54
CA ASN A 3 14.31 12.89 2.10
C ASN A 3 13.41 11.70 1.72
N TRP A 4 13.91 10.77 0.86
CA TRP A 4 13.18 9.56 0.44
C TRP A 4 13.81 8.35 1.14
N PRO A 5 13.26 7.91 2.27
CA PRO A 5 13.87 6.84 3.06
C PRO A 5 13.52 5.44 2.57
N TYR A 6 12.57 5.32 1.64
CA TYR A 6 11.96 4.05 1.27
C TYR A 6 12.85 3.23 0.32
N PRO A 7 12.88 1.88 0.50
CA PRO A 7 13.68 0.99 -0.32
C PRO A 7 13.13 0.84 -1.75
N ARG A 8 13.96 0.30 -2.63
CA ARG A 8 13.60 0.10 -4.05
C ARG A 8 12.53 -0.96 -4.27
N ILE A 9 12.45 -1.97 -3.40
CA ILE A 9 11.51 -3.09 -3.56
C ILE A 9 10.54 -3.09 -2.40
N VAL A 10 9.27 -3.15 -2.73
CA VAL A 10 8.15 -3.14 -1.80
C VAL A 10 7.36 -4.44 -1.98
N ALA A 11 7.13 -5.16 -0.90
CA ALA A 11 6.33 -6.38 -0.93
C ALA A 11 4.84 -6.02 -0.96
N HIS A 12 4.15 -6.35 -2.05
CA HIS A 12 2.74 -6.07 -2.27
C HIS A 12 1.87 -6.85 -1.29
N ARG A 13 0.97 -6.16 -0.60
CA ARG A 13 0.03 -6.72 0.39
C ARG A 13 0.71 -7.60 1.46
N GLY A 14 1.95 -7.24 1.82
CA GLY A 14 2.75 -7.93 2.83
C GLY A 14 3.62 -9.06 2.27
N GLY A 15 3.03 -10.13 1.76
CA GLY A 15 3.73 -11.36 1.33
C GLY A 15 3.67 -11.65 -0.18
N GLY A 16 3.13 -10.73 -0.98
CA GLY A 16 2.91 -10.96 -2.41
C GLY A 16 2.10 -12.24 -2.65
N LYS A 17 2.55 -13.04 -3.62
CA LYS A 17 1.89 -14.32 -3.96
C LYS A 17 2.20 -15.48 -2.99
N LEU A 18 2.99 -15.28 -1.94
CA LEU A 18 3.49 -16.37 -1.08
C LEU A 18 2.68 -16.53 0.22
N ALA A 19 1.74 -15.65 0.48
CA ALA A 19 0.88 -15.69 1.67
C ALA A 19 -0.48 -15.03 1.36
N PRO A 20 -1.51 -15.25 2.20
CA PRO A 20 -2.80 -14.59 2.03
C PRO A 20 -2.63 -13.07 2.17
N GLU A 21 -3.00 -12.33 1.13
CA GLU A 21 -2.82 -10.87 1.05
C GLU A 21 -3.44 -10.14 2.25
N ASN A 22 -2.83 -9.02 2.65
CA ASN A 22 -3.35 -8.13 3.68
C ASN A 22 -3.57 -8.80 5.07
N THR A 23 -2.72 -9.77 5.43
CA THR A 23 -2.75 -10.45 6.72
C THR A 23 -1.44 -10.28 7.49
N LEU A 24 -1.44 -10.55 8.80
CA LEU A 24 -0.20 -10.55 9.59
C LEU A 24 0.75 -11.65 9.13
N ALA A 25 0.22 -12.81 8.75
CA ALA A 25 1.02 -13.90 8.18
C ALA A 25 1.73 -13.48 6.88
N ALA A 26 1.10 -12.64 6.05
CA ALA A 26 1.74 -12.11 4.86
C ALA A 26 2.92 -11.17 5.20
N ILE A 27 2.77 -10.33 6.22
CA ILE A 27 3.84 -9.44 6.70
C ILE A 27 5.04 -10.27 7.19
N ASP A 28 4.78 -11.34 7.96
CA ASP A 28 5.83 -12.25 8.44
C ASP A 28 6.57 -12.93 7.28
N VAL A 29 5.85 -13.33 6.24
CA VAL A 29 6.46 -13.89 5.03
C VAL A 29 7.32 -12.84 4.31
N GLY A 30 6.83 -11.60 4.13
CA GLY A 30 7.64 -10.51 3.56
C GLY A 30 8.93 -10.25 4.35
N ALA A 31 8.83 -10.21 5.68
CA ALA A 31 9.99 -10.07 6.57
C ALA A 31 10.96 -11.24 6.46
N LYS A 32 10.46 -12.48 6.40
CA LYS A 32 11.27 -13.69 6.21
C LYS A 32 12.08 -13.66 4.91
N TYR A 33 11.52 -13.08 3.83
CA TYR A 33 12.22 -12.87 2.57
C TYR A 33 13.16 -11.63 2.59
N GLY A 34 13.25 -10.94 3.74
CA GLY A 34 14.18 -9.82 3.96
C GLY A 34 13.68 -8.47 3.46
N HIS A 35 12.43 -8.38 3.00
CA HIS A 35 11.88 -7.10 2.57
C HIS A 35 11.85 -6.09 3.71
N LYS A 36 12.13 -4.82 3.40
CA LYS A 36 12.21 -3.71 4.36
C LYS A 36 11.03 -2.75 4.27
N MET A 37 10.13 -2.98 3.33
CA MET A 37 8.90 -2.21 3.17
C MET A 37 7.82 -3.13 2.61
N ILE A 38 6.63 -2.96 3.15
CA ILE A 38 5.39 -3.57 2.66
C ILE A 38 4.43 -2.49 2.16
N GLU A 39 3.58 -2.87 1.26
CA GLU A 39 2.39 -2.14 0.88
C GLU A 39 1.17 -2.93 1.32
N PHE A 40 0.09 -2.26 1.71
CA PHE A 40 -1.17 -2.87 2.11
C PHE A 40 -2.34 -1.90 2.05
N ASP A 41 -3.57 -2.45 1.99
CA ASP A 41 -4.82 -1.72 1.79
C ASP A 41 -5.56 -1.50 3.11
N ALA A 42 -5.75 -0.24 3.53
CA ALA A 42 -6.44 0.13 4.76
C ALA A 42 -7.87 0.63 4.48
N LYS A 43 -8.84 0.05 5.17
CA LYS A 43 -10.28 0.28 5.03
C LYS A 43 -10.94 0.51 6.39
N LEU A 44 -12.10 1.16 6.42
CA LEU A 44 -12.90 1.32 7.64
C LEU A 44 -14.02 0.28 7.74
N SER A 45 -14.23 -0.26 8.93
CA SER A 45 -15.47 -0.93 9.32
C SER A 45 -16.61 0.09 9.53
N LYS A 46 -17.85 -0.40 9.63
CA LYS A 46 -19.03 0.44 9.89
C LYS A 46 -18.91 1.26 11.19
N ASP A 47 -18.30 0.69 12.21
CA ASP A 47 -18.09 1.31 13.52
C ASP A 47 -16.74 2.05 13.65
N GLY A 48 -15.99 2.18 12.54
CA GLY A 48 -14.82 3.06 12.43
C GLY A 48 -13.48 2.43 12.78
N GLU A 49 -13.39 1.10 12.94
CA GLU A 49 -12.13 0.41 13.08
C GLU A 49 -11.38 0.34 11.74
N ILE A 50 -10.07 0.58 11.76
CA ILE A 50 -9.24 0.51 10.55
C ILE A 50 -8.64 -0.88 10.45
N PHE A 51 -8.97 -1.59 9.37
CA PHE A 51 -8.51 -2.95 9.08
C PHE A 51 -8.00 -3.09 7.65
N LEU A 52 -7.37 -4.23 7.33
CA LEU A 52 -6.82 -4.47 6.01
C LEU A 52 -7.74 -5.33 5.16
N LEU A 53 -8.10 -4.81 3.98
CA LEU A 53 -8.79 -5.52 2.91
C LEU A 53 -8.70 -4.72 1.62
N HIS A 54 -8.44 -5.39 0.48
CA HIS A 54 -8.36 -4.71 -0.81
C HIS A 54 -9.75 -4.38 -1.38
N ASP A 55 -10.60 -5.40 -1.55
CA ASP A 55 -11.91 -5.26 -2.19
C ASP A 55 -12.95 -4.61 -1.24
N ASP A 56 -14.05 -4.11 -1.77
CA ASP A 56 -15.18 -3.71 -0.93
C ASP A 56 -15.87 -4.93 -0.33
N HIS A 57 -15.87 -6.06 -1.05
CA HIS A 57 -16.51 -7.31 -0.68
C HIS A 57 -15.53 -8.31 -0.06
N LEU A 58 -16.02 -9.13 0.86
CA LEU A 58 -15.24 -10.12 1.62
C LEU A 58 -14.92 -11.41 0.83
N GLU A 59 -15.72 -11.76 -0.18
CA GLU A 59 -15.82 -13.10 -0.76
C GLU A 59 -14.54 -13.59 -1.44
N ARG A 60 -13.74 -12.71 -2.05
CA ARG A 60 -12.56 -13.13 -2.83
C ARG A 60 -11.43 -13.67 -1.94
N THR A 61 -11.22 -13.05 -0.79
CA THR A 61 -10.06 -13.32 0.07
C THR A 61 -10.43 -13.75 1.48
N SER A 62 -11.66 -14.22 1.67
CA SER A 62 -12.11 -14.70 2.97
C SER A 62 -13.29 -15.68 2.86
N ASN A 63 -13.71 -16.22 4.00
CA ASN A 63 -14.96 -16.96 4.15
C ASN A 63 -16.15 -16.06 4.49
N GLY A 64 -15.96 -14.74 4.55
CA GLY A 64 -17.00 -13.76 4.82
C GLY A 64 -17.83 -13.44 3.57
N TRP A 65 -18.90 -12.67 3.76
CA TRP A 65 -19.82 -12.27 2.71
C TRP A 65 -20.27 -10.81 2.87
N GLY A 66 -20.44 -10.12 1.77
CA GLY A 66 -20.98 -8.76 1.70
C GLY A 66 -19.92 -7.67 1.76
N VAL A 67 -20.38 -6.42 1.83
CA VAL A 67 -19.52 -5.23 1.86
C VAL A 67 -18.90 -5.06 3.24
N ALA A 68 -17.58 -5.18 3.33
CA ALA A 68 -16.87 -5.16 4.60
C ALA A 68 -17.07 -3.85 5.39
N GLY A 69 -17.10 -2.70 4.71
CA GLY A 69 -17.34 -1.40 5.34
C GLY A 69 -18.77 -1.19 5.90
N GLU A 70 -19.71 -2.08 5.61
CA GLU A 70 -21.05 -2.08 6.19
C GLU A 70 -21.18 -2.96 7.44
N LEU A 71 -20.13 -3.72 7.79
CA LEU A 71 -20.10 -4.61 8.96
C LEU A 71 -19.34 -3.96 10.11
N ASN A 72 -19.80 -4.24 11.35
CA ASN A 72 -19.07 -3.85 12.56
C ASN A 72 -17.82 -4.73 12.73
N TRP A 73 -16.81 -4.19 13.40
CA TRP A 73 -15.57 -4.91 13.63
C TRP A 73 -15.77 -6.29 14.31
N GLN A 74 -16.71 -6.40 15.23
CA GLN A 74 -17.02 -7.68 15.89
C GLN A 74 -17.45 -8.79 14.93
N ASP A 75 -18.07 -8.46 13.82
CA ASP A 75 -18.46 -9.41 12.78
C ASP A 75 -17.24 -9.74 11.89
N LEU A 76 -16.46 -8.72 11.52
CA LEU A 76 -15.23 -8.86 10.75
C LEU A 76 -14.14 -9.68 11.47
N LEU A 77 -14.06 -9.58 12.79
CA LEU A 77 -13.10 -10.35 13.62
C LEU A 77 -13.27 -11.87 13.51
N ARG A 78 -14.44 -12.36 13.08
CA ARG A 78 -14.75 -13.79 12.92
C ARG A 78 -14.42 -14.32 11.54
N VAL A 79 -13.99 -13.45 10.64
CA VAL A 79 -13.71 -13.80 9.24
C VAL A 79 -12.35 -14.48 9.16
N ASP A 80 -12.31 -15.61 8.45
CA ASP A 80 -11.07 -16.31 8.10
C ASP A 80 -10.57 -15.77 6.75
N ALA A 81 -9.50 -15.00 6.78
CA ALA A 81 -8.85 -14.39 5.62
C ALA A 81 -7.66 -15.21 5.09
N GLY A 82 -7.45 -16.42 5.60
CA GLY A 82 -6.31 -17.27 5.20
C GLY A 82 -6.67 -18.54 4.44
N SER A 83 -7.80 -19.18 4.76
CA SER A 83 -8.18 -20.49 4.19
C SER A 83 -8.38 -20.48 2.68
N TRP A 84 -8.77 -19.35 2.08
CA TRP A 84 -8.93 -19.20 0.62
C TRP A 84 -7.60 -19.39 -0.12
N TYR A 85 -6.49 -18.99 0.53
CA TYR A 85 -5.16 -19.12 -0.03
C TYR A 85 -4.62 -20.55 0.15
N SER A 86 -4.66 -21.06 1.39
CA SER A 86 -4.15 -22.39 1.72
C SER A 86 -4.64 -22.85 3.10
N LYS A 87 -4.81 -24.18 3.27
CA LYS A 87 -5.13 -24.79 4.57
C LYS A 87 -4.12 -24.47 5.68
N ALA A 88 -2.87 -24.16 5.31
CA ALA A 88 -1.81 -23.79 6.26
C ALA A 88 -2.10 -22.46 6.96
N PHE A 89 -2.92 -21.60 6.37
CA PHE A 89 -3.31 -20.28 6.92
C PHE A 89 -4.75 -20.26 7.43
N LYS A 90 -5.35 -21.44 7.65
CA LYS A 90 -6.71 -21.53 8.18
C LYS A 90 -6.82 -20.80 9.51
N GLY A 91 -7.83 -19.93 9.62
CA GLY A 91 -8.10 -19.16 10.83
C GLY A 91 -7.29 -17.87 10.95
N GLU A 92 -6.52 -17.50 9.90
CA GLU A 92 -5.87 -16.18 9.85
C GLU A 92 -6.93 -15.08 9.80
N PRO A 93 -6.96 -14.15 10.78
CA PRO A 93 -7.98 -13.11 10.82
C PRO A 93 -7.65 -11.93 9.89
N LEU A 94 -8.64 -11.08 9.64
CA LEU A 94 -8.40 -9.74 9.15
C LEU A 94 -7.65 -8.94 10.24
N PRO A 95 -6.52 -8.27 9.94
CA PRO A 95 -5.79 -7.52 10.95
C PRO A 95 -6.30 -6.08 11.08
N LEU A 96 -6.27 -5.54 12.29
CA LEU A 96 -6.37 -4.11 12.55
C LEU A 96 -5.07 -3.39 12.11
N LEU A 97 -5.19 -2.13 11.71
CA LEU A 97 -4.03 -1.28 11.38
C LEU A 97 -3.04 -1.17 12.55
N SER A 98 -3.53 -1.18 13.79
CA SER A 98 -2.69 -1.17 15.00
C SER A 98 -1.81 -2.41 15.12
N GLN A 99 -2.36 -3.60 14.82
CA GLN A 99 -1.60 -4.85 14.81
C GLN A 99 -0.56 -4.88 13.69
N VAL A 100 -0.89 -4.31 12.53
CA VAL A 100 0.03 -4.16 11.41
C VAL A 100 1.20 -3.24 11.76
N ALA A 101 0.92 -2.10 12.41
CA ALA A 101 1.96 -1.17 12.85
C ALA A 101 2.93 -1.82 13.86
N GLU A 102 2.39 -2.61 14.81
CA GLU A 102 3.20 -3.38 15.76
C GLU A 102 4.08 -4.40 15.03
N ARG A 103 3.51 -5.16 14.08
CA ARG A 103 4.25 -6.14 13.29
C ARG A 103 5.34 -5.48 12.42
N CYS A 104 5.07 -4.31 11.85
CA CYS A 104 6.08 -3.52 11.14
C CYS A 104 7.23 -3.10 12.08
N ARG A 105 6.91 -2.71 13.32
CA ARG A 105 7.92 -2.33 14.33
C ARG A 105 8.79 -3.52 14.73
N GLU A 106 8.18 -4.67 14.99
CA GLU A 106 8.88 -5.91 15.35
C GLU A 106 9.89 -6.34 14.29
N HIS A 107 9.52 -6.22 13.01
CA HIS A 107 10.38 -6.59 11.88
C HIS A 107 11.27 -5.45 11.35
N GLY A 108 11.15 -4.23 11.89
CA GLY A 108 11.86 -3.06 11.37
C GLY A 108 11.49 -2.73 9.93
N MET A 109 10.21 -2.89 9.57
CA MET A 109 9.70 -2.67 8.22
C MET A 109 9.04 -1.29 8.09
N MET A 110 9.24 -0.65 6.94
CA MET A 110 8.52 0.54 6.51
C MET A 110 7.19 0.15 5.86
N ALA A 111 6.28 1.11 5.74
CA ALA A 111 4.96 0.89 5.18
C ALA A 111 4.59 1.89 4.08
N ASN A 112 3.96 1.39 3.01
CA ASN A 112 3.07 2.15 2.15
C ASN A 112 1.64 1.74 2.50
N ILE A 113 0.86 2.67 3.02
CA ILE A 113 -0.54 2.45 3.38
C ILE A 113 -1.39 2.97 2.23
N GLU A 114 -1.98 2.07 1.44
CA GLU A 114 -3.01 2.48 0.50
C GLU A 114 -4.30 2.76 1.28
N ILE A 115 -4.77 4.00 1.21
CA ILE A 115 -6.10 4.37 1.70
C ILE A 115 -7.10 3.84 0.69
N LYS A 116 -7.82 2.79 1.09
CA LYS A 116 -8.76 2.03 0.25
C LYS A 116 -10.19 2.15 0.78
N PRO A 117 -10.83 3.28 0.59
CA PRO A 117 -12.16 3.49 1.14
C PRO A 117 -13.18 2.53 0.51
N THR A 118 -14.16 2.10 1.30
CA THR A 118 -15.41 1.59 0.74
C THR A 118 -16.07 2.71 -0.07
N THR A 119 -16.69 2.37 -1.18
CA THR A 119 -17.31 3.33 -2.10
C THR A 119 -18.13 4.38 -1.33
N GLY A 120 -17.82 5.65 -1.55
CA GLY A 120 -18.50 6.79 -0.91
C GLY A 120 -17.96 7.20 0.47
N THR A 121 -16.94 6.54 1.00
CA THR A 121 -16.35 6.87 2.32
C THR A 121 -14.97 7.52 2.26
N GLY A 122 -14.57 8.01 1.08
CA GLY A 122 -13.21 8.53 0.81
C GLY A 122 -12.69 9.51 1.85
N PRO A 123 -13.36 10.68 2.08
CA PRO A 123 -12.86 11.68 3.02
C PRO A 123 -12.75 11.18 4.46
N LEU A 124 -13.73 10.38 4.93
CA LEU A 124 -13.69 9.82 6.28
C LEU A 124 -12.52 8.85 6.44
N THR A 125 -12.38 7.92 5.48
CA THR A 125 -11.30 6.92 5.50
C THR A 125 -9.93 7.60 5.43
N GLY A 126 -9.76 8.58 4.53
CA GLY A 126 -8.52 9.34 4.41
C GLY A 126 -8.10 10.03 5.71
N LYS A 127 -9.04 10.73 6.34
CA LYS A 127 -8.82 11.39 7.64
C LYS A 127 -8.45 10.41 8.74
N MET A 128 -9.24 9.33 8.89
CA MET A 128 -9.05 8.35 9.98
C MET A 128 -7.73 7.60 9.85
N VAL A 129 -7.40 7.14 8.62
CA VAL A 129 -6.14 6.44 8.35
C VAL A 129 -4.94 7.35 8.60
N ALA A 130 -4.99 8.62 8.17
CA ALA A 130 -3.88 9.56 8.38
C ALA A 130 -3.63 9.84 9.86
N LEU A 131 -4.68 10.08 10.65
CA LEU A 131 -4.58 10.30 12.10
C LEU A 131 -4.01 9.07 12.82
N ALA A 132 -4.51 7.89 12.51
CA ALA A 132 -4.03 6.63 13.08
C ALA A 132 -2.57 6.35 12.67
N ALA A 133 -2.23 6.54 11.40
CA ALA A 133 -0.88 6.34 10.89
C ALA A 133 0.15 7.23 11.60
N ARG A 134 -0.16 8.53 11.80
CA ARG A 134 0.70 9.43 12.58
C ARG A 134 0.97 8.91 13.99
N GLN A 135 -0.05 8.41 14.66
CA GLN A 135 0.06 7.92 16.03
C GLN A 135 0.81 6.57 16.10
N LEU A 136 0.41 5.62 15.25
CA LEU A 136 0.90 4.24 15.30
C LEU A 136 2.37 4.12 14.84
N TRP A 137 2.82 4.96 13.91
CA TRP A 137 4.21 5.00 13.43
C TRP A 137 5.08 6.03 14.18
N ALA A 138 4.62 6.57 15.31
CA ALA A 138 5.44 7.49 16.11
C ALA A 138 6.77 6.83 16.52
N GLY A 139 7.89 7.51 16.24
CA GLY A 139 9.24 6.99 16.48
C GLY A 139 9.78 6.01 15.42
N MET A 140 9.02 5.75 14.35
CA MET A 140 9.44 4.98 13.18
C MET A 140 9.60 5.91 11.98
N THR A 141 10.13 5.37 10.87
CA THR A 141 10.03 6.06 9.57
C THR A 141 8.56 6.31 9.25
N PRO A 142 8.14 7.55 8.93
CA PRO A 142 6.76 7.84 8.61
C PRO A 142 6.25 6.94 7.48
N PRO A 143 5.03 6.41 7.57
CA PRO A 143 4.47 5.62 6.48
C PRO A 143 4.15 6.51 5.28
N LEU A 144 4.30 5.98 4.08
CA LEU A 144 3.86 6.63 2.86
C LEU A 144 2.38 6.35 2.68
N LEU A 145 1.55 7.39 2.65
CA LEU A 145 0.12 7.24 2.36
C LEU A 145 -0.12 7.30 0.87
N SER A 146 -0.98 6.44 0.33
CA SER A 146 -1.35 6.49 -1.08
C SER A 146 -2.84 6.21 -1.27
N SER A 147 -3.43 6.67 -2.36
CA SER A 147 -4.80 6.34 -2.74
C SER A 147 -5.06 6.65 -4.21
N PHE A 148 -5.99 5.92 -4.82
CA PHE A 148 -6.64 6.29 -6.08
C PHE A 148 -7.70 7.38 -5.89
N GLU A 149 -8.27 7.46 -4.68
CA GLU A 149 -9.33 8.41 -4.34
C GLU A 149 -8.73 9.76 -3.96
N ILE A 150 -8.97 10.76 -4.82
CA ILE A 150 -8.43 12.11 -4.65
C ILE A 150 -8.95 12.76 -3.36
N ASP A 151 -10.23 12.60 -3.06
CA ASP A 151 -10.87 13.15 -1.86
C ASP A 151 -10.34 12.51 -0.57
N ALA A 152 -9.95 11.24 -0.61
CA ALA A 152 -9.29 10.57 0.51
C ALA A 152 -7.89 11.15 0.77
N LEU A 153 -7.11 11.42 -0.28
CA LEU A 153 -5.80 12.08 -0.15
C LEU A 153 -5.92 13.53 0.31
N GLU A 154 -6.93 14.28 -0.14
CA GLU A 154 -7.20 15.63 0.34
C GLU A 154 -7.54 15.63 1.84
N ALA A 155 -8.41 14.73 2.28
CA ALA A 155 -8.76 14.60 3.68
C ALA A 155 -7.56 14.17 4.54
N ALA A 156 -6.71 13.26 4.04
CA ALA A 156 -5.48 12.87 4.70
C ALA A 156 -4.48 14.05 4.82
N GLN A 157 -4.33 14.85 3.75
CA GLN A 157 -3.49 16.07 3.76
C GLN A 157 -3.98 17.08 4.79
N GLN A 158 -5.29 17.33 4.84
CA GLN A 158 -5.88 18.28 5.80
C GLN A 158 -5.71 17.81 7.24
N ALA A 159 -5.84 16.50 7.49
CA ALA A 159 -5.75 15.93 8.83
C ALA A 159 -4.30 15.85 9.35
N VAL A 160 -3.36 15.46 8.48
CA VAL A 160 -1.94 15.24 8.85
C VAL A 160 -1.04 15.66 7.68
N PRO A 161 -0.80 16.97 7.49
CA PRO A 161 -0.06 17.50 6.35
C PRO A 161 1.40 17.02 6.28
N GLU A 162 2.00 16.66 7.41
CA GLU A 162 3.40 16.22 7.50
C GLU A 162 3.65 14.79 7.00
N LEU A 163 2.63 13.92 6.91
CA LEU A 163 2.82 12.58 6.36
C LEU A 163 3.02 12.64 4.84
N PRO A 164 4.03 11.92 4.31
CA PRO A 164 4.27 11.86 2.88
C PRO A 164 3.12 11.14 2.16
N ARG A 165 2.76 11.67 0.98
CA ARG A 165 1.64 11.14 0.16
C ARG A 165 2.10 10.83 -1.25
N GLY A 166 1.47 9.80 -1.84
CA GLY A 166 1.60 9.40 -3.22
C GLY A 166 0.23 9.30 -3.91
N LEU A 167 0.10 9.88 -5.10
CA LEU A 167 -1.09 9.75 -5.92
C LEU A 167 -1.03 8.44 -6.70
N LEU A 168 -2.03 7.56 -6.55
CA LEU A 168 -2.17 6.32 -7.32
C LEU A 168 -2.98 6.57 -8.59
N LEU A 169 -2.48 6.06 -9.73
CA LEU A 169 -3.17 6.14 -11.02
C LEU A 169 -3.07 4.80 -11.76
N ASP A 170 -4.20 4.25 -12.20
CA ASP A 170 -4.27 3.07 -13.06
C ASP A 170 -4.36 3.44 -14.55
N GLU A 171 -4.70 4.69 -14.86
CA GLU A 171 -4.70 5.27 -16.18
C GLU A 171 -3.86 6.54 -16.20
N TRP A 172 -3.25 6.87 -17.36
CA TRP A 172 -2.52 8.12 -17.49
C TRP A 172 -3.48 9.30 -17.50
N ARG A 173 -3.17 10.31 -16.66
CA ARG A 173 -3.92 11.56 -16.57
C ARG A 173 -3.03 12.73 -16.96
N ASP A 174 -3.50 13.60 -17.80
CA ASP A 174 -2.72 14.78 -18.23
C ASP A 174 -2.61 15.85 -17.15
N ASP A 175 -3.56 15.86 -16.21
CA ASP A 175 -3.60 16.76 -15.03
C ASP A 175 -2.79 16.25 -13.82
N TRP A 176 -2.00 15.18 -13.98
CA TRP A 176 -1.24 14.58 -12.86
C TRP A 176 -0.35 15.58 -12.13
N ARG A 177 0.22 16.57 -12.86
CA ARG A 177 1.10 17.59 -12.29
C ARG A 177 0.33 18.52 -11.33
N GLU A 178 -0.83 18.98 -11.77
CA GLU A 178 -1.72 19.81 -10.95
C GLU A 178 -2.21 19.05 -9.72
N LEU A 179 -2.67 17.82 -9.92
CA LEU A 179 -3.15 16.96 -8.84
C LEU A 179 -2.07 16.69 -7.79
N THR A 180 -0.87 16.28 -8.19
CA THR A 180 0.22 15.99 -7.24
C THR A 180 0.64 17.24 -6.47
N ALA A 181 0.67 18.40 -7.12
CA ALA A 181 0.97 19.68 -6.45
C ALA A 181 -0.11 20.08 -5.45
N ARG A 182 -1.40 20.01 -5.84
CA ARG A 182 -2.55 20.33 -4.98
C ARG A 182 -2.63 19.43 -3.76
N LEU A 183 -2.40 18.14 -3.95
CA LEU A 183 -2.42 17.13 -2.88
C LEU A 183 -1.12 17.09 -2.05
N GLY A 184 -0.11 17.88 -2.41
CA GLY A 184 1.19 17.88 -1.74
C GLY A 184 1.87 16.51 -1.79
N CYS A 185 1.70 15.77 -2.90
CA CYS A 185 2.28 14.45 -3.07
C CYS A 185 3.79 14.55 -3.31
N VAL A 186 4.56 13.70 -2.64
CA VAL A 186 6.01 13.53 -2.85
C VAL A 186 6.31 12.46 -3.89
N SER A 187 5.33 11.63 -4.19
CA SER A 187 5.43 10.53 -5.16
C SER A 187 4.16 10.38 -5.99
N ILE A 188 4.32 9.67 -7.11
CA ILE A 188 3.23 9.17 -7.93
C ILE A 188 3.40 7.66 -8.09
N HIS A 189 2.30 6.94 -7.93
CA HIS A 189 2.25 5.48 -7.99
C HIS A 189 1.47 5.06 -9.23
N LEU A 190 2.06 4.27 -10.11
CA LEU A 190 1.52 4.02 -11.43
C LEU A 190 1.49 2.54 -11.78
N ASN A 191 0.45 2.11 -12.47
CA ASN A 191 0.51 0.86 -13.21
C ASN A 191 1.73 0.92 -14.15
N HIS A 192 2.66 -0.02 -13.99
CA HIS A 192 3.93 -0.04 -14.70
C HIS A 192 3.79 -0.08 -16.25
N LYS A 193 2.60 -0.48 -16.75
CA LYS A 193 2.30 -0.54 -18.19
C LYS A 193 2.11 0.86 -18.79
N LEU A 194 1.79 1.86 -17.96
CA LEU A 194 1.64 3.25 -18.38
C LEU A 194 2.97 3.94 -18.66
N LEU A 195 4.09 3.35 -18.19
CA LEU A 195 5.39 4.00 -18.24
C LEU A 195 6.24 3.55 -19.41
N ASP A 196 6.79 4.56 -20.08
CA ASP A 196 7.96 4.53 -20.93
C ASP A 196 9.05 5.46 -20.34
N LYS A 197 10.21 5.50 -20.99
CA LYS A 197 11.34 6.32 -20.52
C LYS A 197 11.02 7.82 -20.53
N VAL A 198 10.21 8.30 -21.48
CA VAL A 198 9.85 9.72 -21.59
C VAL A 198 8.97 10.14 -20.43
N ARG A 199 7.93 9.37 -20.12
CA ARG A 199 7.05 9.62 -18.97
C ARG A 199 7.82 9.59 -17.65
N VAL A 200 8.73 8.63 -17.48
CA VAL A 200 9.58 8.59 -16.27
C VAL A 200 10.39 9.87 -16.16
N MET A 201 11.03 10.34 -17.23
CA MET A 201 11.79 11.61 -17.22
C MET A 201 10.88 12.80 -16.85
N GLN A 202 9.68 12.91 -17.44
CA GLN A 202 8.73 13.98 -17.16
C GLN A 202 8.35 14.04 -15.66
N LEU A 203 8.11 12.87 -15.03
CA LEU A 203 7.80 12.77 -13.61
C LEU A 203 8.99 13.14 -12.73
N LYS A 204 10.19 12.69 -13.11
CA LYS A 204 11.44 13.04 -12.39
C LYS A 204 11.77 14.53 -12.50
N ASP A 205 11.59 15.13 -13.66
CA ASP A 205 11.79 16.57 -13.86
C ASP A 205 10.80 17.43 -13.04
N ALA A 206 9.62 16.88 -12.74
CA ALA A 206 8.68 17.48 -11.80
C ALA A 206 9.07 17.32 -10.31
N GLY A 207 10.17 16.61 -10.02
CA GLY A 207 10.65 16.38 -8.65
C GLY A 207 9.95 15.25 -7.92
N LEU A 208 9.11 14.45 -8.59
CA LEU A 208 8.38 13.35 -7.98
C LEU A 208 9.24 12.09 -7.85
N ARG A 209 8.99 11.33 -6.78
CA ARG A 209 9.39 9.94 -6.68
C ARG A 209 8.36 9.07 -7.41
N ILE A 210 8.82 7.96 -7.96
CA ILE A 210 7.98 7.06 -8.76
C ILE A 210 7.97 5.68 -8.14
N LEU A 211 6.78 5.23 -7.72
CA LEU A 211 6.52 3.84 -7.33
C LEU A 211 5.67 3.20 -8.42
N VAL A 212 5.98 1.97 -8.80
CA VAL A 212 5.20 1.23 -9.81
C VAL A 212 4.67 -0.09 -9.27
N TYR A 213 3.45 -0.43 -9.71
CA TYR A 213 2.74 -1.65 -9.35
C TYR A 213 2.11 -2.33 -10.59
N THR A 214 1.78 -3.61 -10.57
CA THR A 214 2.44 -4.64 -9.80
C THR A 214 3.42 -5.34 -10.73
N VAL A 215 4.69 -5.28 -10.43
CA VAL A 215 5.76 -5.73 -11.34
C VAL A 215 6.30 -7.08 -10.89
N ASN A 216 5.92 -8.15 -11.61
CA ASN A 216 6.25 -9.52 -11.24
C ASN A 216 7.29 -10.17 -12.17
N LYS A 217 7.76 -9.44 -13.20
CA LYS A 217 8.77 -9.92 -14.13
C LYS A 217 10.12 -9.21 -13.88
N PRO A 218 11.20 -9.94 -13.54
CA PRO A 218 12.52 -9.34 -13.25
C PRO A 218 13.04 -8.45 -14.38
N GLN A 219 12.83 -8.85 -15.63
CA GLN A 219 13.28 -8.06 -16.80
C GLN A 219 12.60 -6.69 -16.82
N ARG A 220 11.27 -6.65 -16.53
CA ARG A 220 10.53 -5.38 -16.48
C ARG A 220 10.94 -4.55 -15.27
N ALA A 221 11.17 -5.16 -14.12
CA ALA A 221 11.68 -4.47 -12.94
C ALA A 221 13.05 -3.81 -13.22
N ALA A 222 13.98 -4.54 -13.82
CA ALA A 222 15.29 -4.02 -14.20
C ALA A 222 15.18 -2.87 -15.22
N GLU A 223 14.31 -2.99 -16.21
CA GLU A 223 14.06 -1.94 -17.19
C GLU A 223 13.56 -0.64 -16.53
N LEU A 224 12.54 -0.73 -15.67
CA LEU A 224 11.96 0.40 -14.96
C LEU A 224 12.98 1.08 -14.03
N LEU A 225 13.78 0.31 -13.32
CA LEU A 225 14.87 0.84 -12.49
C LEU A 225 15.94 1.57 -13.32
N ARG A 226 16.31 1.03 -14.52
CA ARG A 226 17.21 1.73 -15.44
C ARG A 226 16.64 3.04 -15.97
N TRP A 227 15.32 3.17 -16.10
CA TRP A 227 14.68 4.42 -16.47
C TRP A 227 14.65 5.46 -15.34
N GLY A 228 14.89 5.03 -14.09
CA GLY A 228 14.92 5.93 -12.93
C GLY A 228 13.71 5.84 -12.00
N VAL A 229 12.90 4.76 -12.10
CA VAL A 229 11.83 4.47 -11.12
C VAL A 229 12.47 4.24 -9.75
N ASP A 230 11.86 4.80 -8.71
CA ASP A 230 12.40 4.75 -7.34
C ASP A 230 12.02 3.47 -6.59
N CYS A 231 10.76 2.99 -6.76
CA CYS A 231 10.24 1.82 -6.07
C CYS A 231 9.47 0.88 -6.99
N ILE A 232 9.66 -0.42 -6.79
CA ILE A 232 8.94 -1.51 -7.44
C ILE A 232 8.09 -2.24 -6.41
N CYS A 233 6.76 -2.19 -6.55
CA CYS A 233 5.83 -3.01 -5.78
C CYS A 233 5.58 -4.34 -6.51
N THR A 234 5.82 -5.47 -5.83
CA THR A 234 5.82 -6.80 -6.45
C THR A 234 5.11 -7.87 -5.61
N ASP A 235 4.40 -8.80 -6.29
CA ASP A 235 3.95 -10.05 -5.69
C ASP A 235 5.03 -11.14 -5.71
N ALA A 236 6.01 -11.02 -6.60
CA ALA A 236 7.08 -12.00 -6.80
C ALA A 236 8.26 -11.75 -5.85
N ILE A 237 7.98 -11.66 -4.55
CA ILE A 237 8.92 -11.28 -3.50
C ILE A 237 10.10 -12.26 -3.34
N ASP A 238 9.93 -13.49 -3.81
CA ASP A 238 10.96 -14.54 -3.87
C ASP A 238 11.95 -14.35 -5.04
N VAL A 239 11.51 -13.68 -6.10
CA VAL A 239 12.27 -13.49 -7.35
C VAL A 239 12.80 -12.06 -7.47
N ILE A 240 11.98 -11.08 -7.11
CA ILE A 240 12.35 -9.66 -7.03
C ILE A 240 12.54 -9.34 -5.56
N GLY A 241 13.65 -9.80 -5.01
CA GLY A 241 13.99 -9.66 -3.60
C GLY A 241 14.46 -8.25 -3.21
N PRO A 242 14.68 -8.00 -1.91
CA PRO A 242 14.97 -6.65 -1.38
C PRO A 242 16.25 -6.02 -1.96
N ASN A 243 17.19 -6.84 -2.41
CA ASN A 243 18.46 -6.40 -2.99
C ASN A 243 18.46 -6.45 -4.53
N PHE A 244 17.28 -6.56 -5.16
CA PHE A 244 17.18 -6.61 -6.62
C PHE A 244 17.75 -5.34 -7.26
N THR A 245 18.57 -5.52 -8.29
CA THR A 245 19.25 -4.45 -9.03
C THR A 245 18.97 -4.54 -10.52
N ALA A 246 19.16 -3.44 -11.22
CA ALA A 246 18.99 -3.32 -12.68
C ALA A 246 20.25 -3.80 -13.44
N GLN A 247 20.76 -5.01 -13.12
CA GLN A 247 21.89 -5.57 -13.87
C GLN A 247 21.53 -5.84 -15.32
#